data_57721cf610c26d9de126ca7664c3e304
#
_entry.id   57721cf610c26d9de126ca7664c3e304
#
_cell.length_a   1.000
_cell.length_b   1.000
_cell.length_c   1.000
_cell.angle_alpha   90.00
_cell.angle_beta   90.00
_cell.angle_gamma   90.00
#
_symmetry.space_group_name_H-M   'P 1'
#
loop_
_entity.id
_entity.type
_entity.pdbx_description
1 polymer ?
#
loop_
_entity_poly.entity_id
_entity_poly.type
_entity_poly.pdbx_seq_one_letter_code
_entity_poly.pdbx_strand_id
1 'polypeptide(L)'
;MIIINKSRYLKYKKLKFRCALGKGGIKIKKREGDNITPKGSYKIVKVYYRKDRIKKISTRITCNNIKRDMGWCDDPKSKKYNKLIKLPTQYNHEKLYRKDNIYDLILVLN
;
A
#
# COMPACT_ATOMS: atom_id res chain seq x y z
N MET A 1 -0.54 7.64 16.29
CA MET A 1 -1.32 6.52 15.70
C MET A 1 -2.18 7.03 14.56
N ILE A 2 -2.10 6.39 13.42
CA ILE A 2 -2.97 6.68 12.28
C ILE A 2 -4.22 5.80 12.41
N ILE A 3 -5.40 6.40 12.33
CA ILE A 3 -6.68 5.69 12.45
C ILE A 3 -7.46 5.85 11.16
N ILE A 4 -7.90 4.72 10.59
CA ILE A 4 -8.77 4.69 9.42
C ILE A 4 -10.10 4.11 9.85
N ASN A 5 -11.18 4.83 9.62
CA ASN A 5 -12.51 4.44 10.09
C ASN A 5 -13.48 4.10 8.95
N LYS A 6 -14.61 3.51 9.32
CA LYS A 6 -15.65 3.10 8.39
C LYS A 6 -16.25 4.26 7.59
N SER A 7 -16.13 5.48 8.09
CA SER A 7 -16.62 6.69 7.41
C SER A 7 -15.69 7.19 6.31
N ARG A 8 -14.63 6.42 6.00
CA ARG A 8 -13.64 6.71 4.94
C ARG A 8 -12.81 7.94 5.24
N TYR A 9 -12.40 8.09 6.50
CA TYR A 9 -11.45 9.12 6.94
C TYR A 9 -10.22 8.49 7.55
N LEU A 10 -9.07 9.06 7.19
CA LEU A 10 -7.78 8.81 7.83
C LEU A 10 -7.52 9.96 8.79
N LYS A 11 -7.25 9.64 10.04
CA LYS A 11 -6.99 10.63 11.09
C LYS A 11 -5.61 10.43 11.70
N TYR A 12 -4.90 11.51 11.88
CA TYR A 12 -3.63 11.54 12.62
C TYR A 12 -3.56 12.85 13.40
N LYS A 13 -3.55 12.74 14.72
CA LYS A 13 -3.61 13.92 15.62
C LYS A 13 -4.80 14.80 15.24
N LYS A 14 -4.58 16.07 14.89
CA LYS A 14 -5.63 17.01 14.47
C LYS A 14 -5.92 16.94 12.96
N LEU A 15 -5.16 16.15 12.22
CA LEU A 15 -5.33 16.03 10.76
C LEU A 15 -6.39 14.98 10.43
N LYS A 16 -7.21 15.30 9.43
CA LYS A 16 -8.28 14.43 8.96
C LYS A 16 -8.37 14.51 7.44
N PHE A 17 -8.27 13.37 6.78
CA PHE A 17 -8.32 13.27 5.32
C PHE A 17 -9.33 12.23 4.90
N ARG A 18 -10.01 12.48 3.78
CA ARG A 18 -10.83 11.44 3.15
C ARG A 18 -9.90 10.38 2.56
N CYS A 19 -10.31 9.12 2.65
CA CYS A 19 -9.56 8.01 2.07
C CYS A 19 -10.48 7.01 1.39
N ALA A 20 -9.92 6.25 0.46
CA ALA A 20 -10.62 5.13 -0.16
C ALA A 20 -10.44 3.87 0.68
N LEU A 21 -11.48 3.07 0.75
CA LEU A 21 -11.47 1.73 1.35
C LEU A 21 -11.84 0.72 0.28
N GLY A 22 -11.60 -0.56 0.54
CA GLY A 22 -12.19 -1.61 -0.24
C GLY A 22 -13.71 -1.46 -0.32
N LYS A 23 -14.34 -1.86 -1.41
CA LYS A 23 -15.79 -1.70 -1.62
C LYS A 23 -16.63 -2.33 -0.51
N GLY A 24 -16.16 -3.43 0.09
CA GLY A 24 -16.81 -4.11 1.20
C GLY A 24 -16.58 -3.46 2.57
N GLY A 25 -15.81 -2.38 2.64
CA GLY A 25 -15.51 -1.68 3.89
C GLY A 25 -14.44 -2.35 4.72
N ILE A 26 -14.41 -2.01 6.01
CA ILE A 26 -13.43 -2.56 6.96
C ILE A 26 -14.03 -3.77 7.66
N LYS A 27 -13.46 -4.94 7.43
CA LYS A 27 -13.91 -6.22 8.00
C LYS A 27 -12.72 -7.17 8.14
N ILE A 28 -12.96 -8.34 8.71
CA ILE A 28 -11.97 -9.41 8.69
C ILE A 28 -11.81 -9.90 7.25
N LYS A 29 -10.59 -9.78 6.72
CA LYS A 29 -10.29 -10.20 5.35
C LYS A 29 -10.29 -11.72 5.26
N LYS A 30 -11.01 -12.28 4.28
CA LYS A 30 -11.17 -13.72 4.10
C LYS A 30 -10.32 -14.27 2.95
N ARG A 31 -10.19 -13.49 1.86
CA ARG A 31 -9.48 -13.93 0.64
C ARG A 31 -9.08 -12.74 -0.21
N GLU A 32 -8.16 -12.95 -1.14
CA GLU A 32 -7.84 -11.97 -2.17
C GLU A 32 -9.07 -11.74 -3.08
N GLY A 33 -9.29 -10.50 -3.46
CA GLY A 33 -10.44 -10.14 -4.31
C GLY A 33 -11.77 -9.97 -3.59
N ASP A 34 -11.81 -10.09 -2.26
CA ASP A 34 -13.03 -9.89 -1.48
C ASP A 34 -13.42 -8.41 -1.32
N ASN A 35 -12.62 -7.49 -1.84
CA ASN A 35 -12.83 -6.04 -1.78
C ASN A 35 -12.96 -5.47 -0.36
N ILE A 36 -12.34 -6.12 0.60
CA ILE A 36 -12.37 -5.71 2.01
C ILE A 36 -11.03 -5.09 2.40
N THR A 37 -11.10 -3.97 3.13
CA THR A 37 -9.95 -3.42 3.85
C THR A 37 -9.82 -4.16 5.17
N PRO A 38 -8.67 -4.81 5.45
CA PRO A 38 -8.53 -5.63 6.65
C PRO A 38 -8.70 -4.82 7.93
N LYS A 39 -9.55 -5.34 8.83
CA LYS A 39 -9.71 -4.79 10.19
C LYS A 39 -8.54 -5.20 11.05
N GLY A 40 -8.05 -4.30 11.90
CA GLY A 40 -7.03 -4.60 12.88
C GLY A 40 -6.07 -3.45 13.10
N SER A 41 -5.04 -3.72 13.90
CA SER A 41 -3.93 -2.81 14.15
C SER A 41 -2.67 -3.38 13.52
N TYR A 42 -1.96 -2.53 12.78
CA TYR A 42 -0.79 -2.93 12.01
C TYR A 42 0.34 -1.96 12.25
N LYS A 43 1.57 -2.44 12.09
CA LYS A 43 2.77 -1.59 12.12
C LYS A 43 3.23 -1.30 10.71
N ILE A 44 3.69 -0.07 10.48
CA ILE A 44 4.37 0.28 9.24
C ILE A 44 5.80 -0.25 9.35
N VAL A 45 6.16 -1.19 8.48
CA VAL A 45 7.46 -1.86 8.54
C VAL A 45 8.42 -1.41 7.45
N LYS A 46 7.90 -0.81 6.39
CA LYS A 46 8.72 -0.34 5.26
C LYS A 46 7.98 0.72 4.47
N VAL A 47 8.74 1.60 3.82
CA VAL A 47 8.20 2.67 2.97
C VAL A 47 8.83 2.58 1.59
N TYR A 48 8.00 2.64 0.55
CA TYR A 48 8.46 2.87 -0.82
C TYR A 48 7.91 4.20 -1.28
N TYR A 49 8.71 4.98 -2.00
CA TYR A 49 8.26 6.27 -2.49
C TYR A 49 8.95 6.69 -3.78
N ARG A 50 8.30 7.54 -4.53
CA ARG A 50 8.84 8.11 -5.76
C ARG A 50 9.81 9.24 -5.43
N LYS A 51 11.11 8.95 -5.41
CA LYS A 51 12.15 9.96 -5.12
C LYS A 51 12.16 11.10 -6.13
N ASP A 52 11.71 10.85 -7.35
CA ASP A 52 11.60 11.86 -8.39
C ASP A 52 10.44 12.84 -8.15
N ARG A 53 9.52 12.52 -7.25
CA ARG A 53 8.34 13.33 -6.93
C ARG A 53 8.35 13.86 -5.50
N ILE A 54 8.86 13.08 -4.56
CA ILE A 54 8.92 13.42 -3.13
C ILE A 54 10.39 13.57 -2.74
N LYS A 55 10.80 14.79 -2.37
CA LYS A 55 12.22 15.09 -2.14
C LYS A 55 12.80 14.41 -0.91
N LYS A 56 12.07 14.38 0.20
CA LYS A 56 12.56 13.86 1.46
C LYS A 56 11.44 13.36 2.35
N ILE A 57 11.67 12.21 2.97
CA ILE A 57 10.79 11.66 3.99
C ILE A 57 11.59 11.56 5.28
N SER A 58 11.10 12.21 6.35
CA SER A 58 11.73 12.16 7.66
C SER A 58 11.10 11.03 8.48
N THR A 59 11.82 9.91 8.62
CA THR A 59 11.35 8.74 9.36
C THR A 59 12.53 7.83 9.71
N ARG A 60 12.35 7.03 10.76
CA ARG A 60 13.30 5.97 11.12
C ARG A 60 13.03 4.66 10.39
N ILE A 61 11.89 4.56 9.70
CA ILE A 61 11.51 3.36 8.94
C ILE A 61 12.32 3.32 7.65
N THR A 62 12.75 2.13 7.24
CA THR A 62 13.49 1.96 5.99
C THR A 62 12.69 2.42 4.79
N CYS A 63 13.26 3.33 4.01
CA CYS A 63 12.64 3.90 2.81
C CYS A 63 13.42 3.53 1.57
N ASN A 64 12.71 3.10 0.52
CA ASN A 64 13.29 2.73 -0.76
C ASN A 64 12.61 3.47 -1.90
N ASN A 65 13.37 3.75 -2.96
CA ASN A 65 12.85 4.38 -4.17
C ASN A 65 12.00 3.40 -4.98
N ILE A 66 10.89 3.87 -5.51
CA ILE A 66 10.08 3.12 -6.47
C ILE A 66 10.71 3.25 -7.86
N LYS A 67 11.13 2.12 -8.43
CA LYS A 67 11.76 2.03 -9.75
C LYS A 67 10.81 1.50 -10.81
N ARG A 68 11.15 1.70 -12.07
CA ARG A 68 10.29 1.32 -13.22
C ARG A 68 10.00 -0.18 -13.30
N ASP A 69 10.90 -1.02 -12.80
CA ASP A 69 10.77 -2.48 -12.82
C ASP A 69 10.15 -3.06 -11.57
N MET A 70 9.51 -2.25 -10.74
CA MET A 70 8.86 -2.70 -9.51
C MET A 70 7.38 -2.96 -9.69
N GLY A 71 6.93 -4.09 -9.15
CA GLY A 71 5.53 -4.46 -9.06
C GLY A 71 5.20 -5.04 -7.69
N TRP A 72 3.92 -5.10 -7.37
CA TRP A 72 3.43 -5.75 -6.17
C TRP A 72 2.57 -6.94 -6.59
N CYS A 73 2.98 -8.13 -6.19
CA CYS A 73 2.30 -9.35 -6.60
C CYS A 73 0.99 -9.52 -5.83
N ASP A 74 -0.11 -9.59 -6.57
CA ASP A 74 -1.44 -9.85 -6.03
C ASP A 74 -2.02 -11.18 -6.53
N ASP A 75 -1.17 -12.06 -7.06
CA ASP A 75 -1.55 -13.37 -7.56
C ASP A 75 -1.49 -14.39 -6.43
N PRO A 76 -2.67 -14.92 -5.98
CA PRO A 76 -2.70 -15.90 -4.88
C PRO A 76 -1.96 -17.20 -5.20
N LYS A 77 -1.71 -17.49 -6.47
CA LYS A 77 -1.00 -18.71 -6.91
C LYS A 77 0.51 -18.58 -6.81
N SER A 78 1.03 -17.37 -6.63
CA SER A 78 2.46 -17.12 -6.56
C SER A 78 2.98 -17.23 -5.14
N LYS A 79 4.19 -17.79 -4.98
CA LYS A 79 4.92 -17.76 -3.70
C LYS A 79 5.29 -16.34 -3.29
N LYS A 80 5.27 -15.40 -4.23
CA LYS A 80 5.55 -13.99 -4.01
C LYS A 80 4.29 -13.18 -3.69
N TYR A 81 3.16 -13.84 -3.48
CA TYR A 81 1.90 -13.19 -3.17
C TYR A 81 2.06 -12.14 -2.06
N ASN A 82 1.50 -10.96 -2.29
CA ASN A 82 1.54 -9.81 -1.38
C ASN A 82 2.96 -9.35 -1.05
N LYS A 83 3.86 -9.45 -2.03
CA LYS A 83 5.26 -9.02 -1.90
C LYS A 83 5.70 -8.19 -3.10
N LEU A 84 6.77 -7.41 -2.89
CA LEU A 84 7.46 -6.70 -3.96
C LEU A 84 8.08 -7.70 -4.94
N ILE A 85 7.90 -7.46 -6.23
CA ILE A 85 8.48 -8.28 -7.29
C ILE A 85 9.14 -7.40 -8.33
N LYS A 86 10.01 -8.03 -9.11
CA LYS A 86 10.67 -7.38 -10.25
C LYS A 86 9.92 -7.72 -11.53
N LEU A 87 9.68 -6.69 -12.35
CA LEU A 87 9.03 -6.85 -13.64
C LEU A 87 10.08 -7.04 -14.75
N PRO A 88 9.76 -7.75 -15.85
CA PRO A 88 8.46 -8.36 -16.15
C PRO A 88 8.20 -9.66 -15.39
N THR A 89 6.94 -10.04 -15.26
CA THR A 89 6.51 -11.27 -14.59
C THR A 89 5.25 -11.84 -15.26
N GLN A 90 5.07 -13.15 -15.15
CA GLN A 90 3.87 -13.84 -15.62
C GLN A 90 2.72 -13.81 -14.60
N TYR A 91 3.00 -13.43 -13.37
CA TYR A 91 1.99 -13.39 -12.30
C TYR A 91 1.20 -12.09 -12.33
N ASN A 92 -0.04 -12.14 -11.87
CA ASN A 92 -0.84 -10.94 -11.67
C ASN A 92 -0.15 -10.03 -10.65
N HIS A 93 -0.12 -8.75 -10.97
CA HIS A 93 0.58 -7.77 -10.14
C HIS A 93 0.04 -6.36 -10.38
N GLU A 94 0.35 -5.47 -9.46
CA GLU A 94 0.15 -4.04 -9.62
C GLU A 94 1.49 -3.39 -9.97
N LYS A 95 1.49 -2.55 -10.99
CA LYS A 95 2.67 -1.78 -11.39
C LYS A 95 2.80 -0.58 -10.45
N LEU A 96 3.96 -0.44 -9.81
CA LEU A 96 4.16 0.61 -8.81
C LEU A 96 4.64 1.93 -9.42
N TYR A 97 5.45 1.88 -10.47
CA TYR A 97 5.93 3.08 -11.15
C TYR A 97 4.91 3.54 -12.19
N ARG A 98 4.07 4.49 -11.80
CA ARG A 98 2.92 4.92 -12.61
C ARG A 98 3.01 6.40 -13.00
N LYS A 99 2.30 6.76 -14.06
CA LYS A 99 2.17 8.17 -14.48
C LYS A 99 1.25 8.96 -13.55
N ASP A 100 0.21 8.30 -13.00
CA ASP A 100 -0.66 8.91 -12.01
C ASP A 100 0.03 8.97 -10.63
N ASN A 101 -0.68 9.48 -9.63
CA ASN A 101 -0.15 9.69 -8.28
C ASN A 101 -0.59 8.62 -7.27
N ILE A 102 -1.15 7.50 -7.73
CA ILE A 102 -1.72 6.49 -6.84
C ILE A 102 -0.65 5.89 -5.91
N TYR A 103 0.55 5.62 -6.44
CA TYR A 103 1.64 5.02 -5.69
C TYR A 103 2.85 5.93 -5.55
N ASP A 104 2.64 7.21 -5.28
CA ASP A 104 3.74 8.11 -4.95
C ASP A 104 4.41 7.73 -3.62
N LEU A 105 3.61 7.21 -2.70
CA LEU A 105 4.04 6.76 -1.37
C LEU A 105 3.29 5.50 -0.99
N ILE A 106 4.02 4.48 -0.57
CA ILE A 106 3.46 3.19 -0.15
C ILE A 106 3.96 2.87 1.25
N LEU A 107 3.05 2.64 2.17
CA LEU A 107 3.35 2.20 3.53
C LEU A 107 3.04 0.71 3.62
N VAL A 108 4.08 -0.10 3.83
CA VAL A 108 3.93 -1.54 3.97
C VAL A 108 3.60 -1.87 5.42
N LEU A 109 2.54 -2.63 5.61
CA LEU A 109 2.07 -3.07 6.93
C LEU A 109 2.49 -4.52 7.19
N ASN A 110 2.69 -4.84 8.45
CA ASN A 110 2.99 -6.22 8.82
C ASN A 110 1.74 -7.11 8.87
#